data_ad78f95a4eecb9cd29493dbe0f3e3e06
#
_entry.id   ad78f95a4eecb9cd29493dbe0f3e3e06
#
_cell.length_a   1.000
_cell.length_b   1.000
_cell.length_c   1.000
_cell.angle_alpha   90.00
_cell.angle_beta   90.00
_cell.angle_gamma   90.00
#
_symmetry.space_group_name_H-M   'P 1'
#
loop_
_entity.id
_entity.type
_entity.pdbx_description
1 polymer ?
#
loop_
_entity_poly.entity_id
_entity_poly.type
_entity_poly.pdbx_seq_one_letter_code
_entity_poly.pdbx_strand_id
1 'polypeptide(L)'
;MISKLNKEEILFYQKNRDPFLMIDYVDELHPGKFANGYKELKKDEWFFKVHWPGNPNMPGVLQQEALTQMGALSLLTMEGNAGEQVYVISANNIKYKHKIIPGDKLIIKTEIKKFNRGIADM
;
A
#
# COMPACT_ATOMS: atom_id res chain seq x y z
N MET A 1 -10.62 11.88 -12.13
CA MET A 1 -10.84 10.65 -12.90
C MET A 1 -10.56 9.44 -12.04
N ILE A 2 -11.47 8.47 -12.03
CA ILE A 2 -11.29 7.21 -11.32
C ILE A 2 -10.68 6.22 -12.28
N SER A 3 -9.58 5.59 -11.90
CA SER A 3 -8.90 4.63 -12.75
C SER A 3 -8.44 3.40 -11.97
N LYS A 4 -8.04 2.38 -12.72
CA LYS A 4 -7.52 1.12 -12.18
C LYS A 4 -6.06 1.03 -12.59
N LEU A 5 -5.25 0.36 -11.79
CA LEU A 5 -3.86 0.12 -12.12
C LEU A 5 -3.54 -1.36 -11.95
N ASN A 6 -2.97 -1.97 -12.98
CA ASN A 6 -2.37 -3.29 -12.87
C ASN A 6 -0.95 -3.17 -12.29
N LYS A 7 -0.28 -4.30 -12.11
CA LYS A 7 1.04 -4.30 -11.47
C LYS A 7 2.09 -3.51 -12.27
N GLU A 8 2.08 -3.61 -13.59
CA GLU A 8 3.02 -2.85 -14.42
C GLU A 8 2.83 -1.36 -14.27
N GLU A 9 1.58 -0.92 -14.23
CA GLU A 9 1.25 0.49 -14.05
C GLU A 9 1.64 0.97 -12.65
N ILE A 10 1.43 0.15 -11.63
CA ILE A 10 1.88 0.45 -10.27
C ILE A 10 3.39 0.67 -10.26
N LEU A 11 4.14 -0.22 -10.91
CA LEU A 11 5.61 -0.12 -10.98
C LEU A 11 6.08 1.14 -11.72
N PHE A 12 5.28 1.65 -12.63
CA PHE A 12 5.60 2.89 -13.33
C PHE A 12 5.56 4.10 -12.37
N TYR A 13 4.56 4.14 -11.49
CA TYR A 13 4.35 5.30 -10.63
C TYR A 13 5.21 5.28 -9.36
N GLN A 14 5.49 4.11 -8.79
CA GLN A 14 6.15 4.01 -7.49
C GLN A 14 7.47 3.25 -7.58
N LYS A 15 8.33 3.41 -6.57
CA LYS A 15 9.70 2.88 -6.59
C LYS A 15 9.91 1.56 -5.87
N ASN A 16 8.93 1.09 -5.12
CA ASN A 16 9.08 -0.20 -4.45
C ASN A 16 9.03 -1.35 -5.46
N ARG A 17 9.82 -2.38 -5.20
CA ARG A 17 9.92 -3.56 -6.07
C ARG A 17 9.76 -4.83 -5.25
N ASP A 18 9.37 -5.93 -5.89
CA ASP A 18 9.29 -7.20 -5.23
C ASP A 18 10.65 -7.57 -4.60
N PRO A 19 10.68 -8.16 -3.42
CA PRO A 19 9.53 -8.61 -2.62
C PRO A 19 8.93 -7.57 -1.68
N PHE A 20 9.38 -6.33 -1.71
CA PHE A 20 8.88 -5.28 -0.80
C PHE A 20 7.62 -4.57 -1.33
N LEU A 21 7.24 -4.79 -2.55
CA LEU A 21 5.98 -4.25 -3.10
C LEU A 21 4.80 -4.96 -2.44
N MET A 22 3.93 -4.18 -1.80
CA MET A 22 2.81 -4.70 -1.00
C MET A 22 1.45 -4.48 -1.67
N ILE A 23 1.43 -4.26 -2.98
CA ILE A 23 0.20 -4.01 -3.74
C ILE A 23 0.21 -4.86 -5.00
N ASP A 24 -0.87 -5.59 -5.27
CA ASP A 24 -1.02 -6.34 -6.51
C ASP A 24 -1.89 -5.61 -7.52
N TYR A 25 -2.90 -4.89 -7.05
CA TYR A 25 -3.85 -4.25 -7.93
C TYR A 25 -4.51 -3.05 -7.28
N VAL A 26 -4.82 -2.03 -8.08
CA VAL A 26 -5.60 -0.87 -7.65
C VAL A 26 -6.95 -0.92 -8.34
N ASP A 27 -8.02 -1.04 -7.56
CA ASP A 27 -9.39 -1.15 -8.07
C ASP A 27 -9.97 0.21 -8.43
N GLU A 28 -9.70 1.20 -7.58
CA GLU A 28 -10.22 2.54 -7.74
C GLU A 28 -9.15 3.54 -7.32
N LEU A 29 -8.93 4.53 -8.16
CA LEU A 29 -7.97 5.58 -7.85
C LEU A 29 -8.44 6.91 -8.43
N HIS A 30 -8.40 7.93 -7.59
CA HIS A 30 -8.63 9.31 -8.01
C HIS A 30 -7.40 10.11 -7.58
N PRO A 31 -6.57 10.57 -8.53
CA PRO A 31 -5.36 11.31 -8.19
C PRO A 31 -5.64 12.48 -7.25
N GLY A 32 -4.86 12.57 -6.19
CA GLY A 32 -5.01 13.62 -5.17
C GLY A 32 -6.12 13.39 -4.16
N LYS A 33 -6.86 12.29 -4.25
CA LYS A 33 -7.99 12.03 -3.36
C LYS A 33 -7.95 10.68 -2.67
N PHE A 34 -7.86 9.57 -3.40
CA PHE A 34 -7.87 8.25 -2.78
C PHE A 34 -7.26 7.19 -3.69
N ALA A 35 -6.89 6.07 -3.09
CA ALA A 35 -6.50 4.86 -3.82
C ALA A 35 -6.92 3.65 -3.00
N ASN A 36 -7.58 2.71 -3.65
CA ASN A 36 -8.07 1.47 -3.04
C ASN A 36 -7.68 0.29 -3.91
N GLY A 37 -7.34 -0.81 -3.27
CA GLY A 37 -6.97 -2.01 -4.00
C GLY A 37 -6.66 -3.16 -3.06
N TYR A 38 -5.76 -4.06 -3.48
CA TYR A 38 -5.49 -5.24 -2.68
C TYR A 38 -4.11 -5.83 -2.94
N LYS A 39 -3.71 -6.70 -2.03
CA LYS A 39 -2.62 -7.65 -2.20
C LYS A 39 -3.13 -9.03 -1.85
N GLU A 40 -2.84 -10.00 -2.70
CA GLU A 40 -3.08 -11.41 -2.39
C GLU A 40 -1.87 -11.96 -1.63
N LEU A 41 -2.12 -12.52 -0.46
CA LEU A 41 -1.06 -13.02 0.42
C LEU A 41 -0.84 -14.50 0.15
N LYS A 42 0.17 -14.78 -0.65
CA LYS A 42 0.53 -16.15 -1.01
C LYS A 42 1.27 -16.83 0.14
N LYS A 43 1.18 -18.15 0.18
CA LYS A 43 1.83 -18.94 1.25
C LYS A 43 3.34 -18.79 1.25
N ASP A 44 3.95 -18.48 0.11
CA ASP A 44 5.39 -18.32 -0.03
C ASP A 44 5.90 -16.89 0.14
N GLU A 45 5.07 -15.96 0.62
CA GLU A 45 5.54 -14.62 0.93
C GLU A 45 6.69 -14.71 1.93
N TRP A 46 7.74 -13.91 1.71
CA TRP A 46 8.98 -14.01 2.50
C TRP A 46 8.73 -13.78 4.00
N PHE A 47 7.81 -12.88 4.37
CA PHE A 47 7.55 -12.55 5.76
C PHE A 47 6.84 -13.68 6.51
N PHE A 48 6.09 -14.53 5.82
CA PHE A 48 5.45 -15.69 6.46
C PHE A 48 6.46 -16.75 6.89
N LYS A 49 7.62 -16.79 6.25
CA LYS A 49 8.67 -17.76 6.58
C LYS A 49 9.45 -17.38 7.83
N VAL A 50 9.53 -16.11 8.13
CA VAL A 50 10.39 -15.59 9.20
C VAL A 50 9.60 -14.96 10.35
N HIS A 51 8.35 -14.57 10.13
CA HIS A 51 7.52 -14.01 11.19
C HIS A 51 6.68 -15.11 11.82
N TRP A 52 7.19 -15.63 12.92
CA TRP A 52 6.63 -16.69 13.74
C TRP A 52 6.46 -18.02 12.98
N PRO A 53 7.57 -18.69 12.65
CA PRO A 53 7.48 -20.02 12.03
C PRO A 53 6.56 -20.94 12.85
N GLY A 54 5.68 -21.68 12.16
CA GLY A 54 4.65 -22.50 12.83
C GLY A 54 3.36 -21.78 13.13
N ASN A 55 3.36 -20.44 13.08
CA ASN A 55 2.16 -19.62 13.25
C ASN A 55 2.28 -18.37 12.36
N PRO A 56 2.38 -18.56 11.04
CA PRO A 56 2.67 -17.46 10.13
C PRO A 56 1.57 -16.40 10.12
N ASN A 57 1.99 -15.15 10.17
CA ASN A 57 1.08 -14.02 10.07
C ASN A 57 1.83 -12.82 9.52
N MET A 58 1.12 -11.90 8.91
CA MET A 58 1.72 -10.70 8.34
C MET A 58 2.08 -9.71 9.44
N PRO A 59 3.35 -9.28 9.52
CA PRO A 59 3.74 -8.27 10.52
C PRO A 59 2.92 -6.99 10.38
N GLY A 60 2.53 -6.42 11.52
CA GLY A 60 1.75 -5.17 11.54
C GLY A 60 2.46 -4.03 10.81
N VAL A 61 3.78 -3.95 10.95
CA VAL A 61 4.56 -2.91 10.25
C VAL A 61 4.47 -3.05 8.73
N LEU A 62 4.32 -4.26 8.21
CA LEU A 62 4.15 -4.46 6.77
C LEU A 62 2.71 -4.17 6.33
N GLN A 63 1.73 -4.33 7.21
CA GLN A 63 0.37 -3.89 6.94
C GLN A 63 0.34 -2.37 6.80
N GLN A 64 1.06 -1.65 7.66
CA GLN A 64 1.24 -0.21 7.54
C GLN A 64 1.93 0.16 6.23
N GLU A 65 2.96 -0.60 5.87
CA GLU A 65 3.67 -0.36 4.61
C GLU A 65 2.74 -0.50 3.42
N ALA A 66 1.86 -1.49 3.43
CA ALA A 66 0.86 -1.66 2.37
C ALA A 66 -0.06 -0.44 2.26
N LEU A 67 -0.51 0.09 3.40
CA LEU A 67 -1.32 1.31 3.43
C LEU A 67 -0.54 2.50 2.88
N THR A 68 0.72 2.64 3.27
CA THR A 68 1.58 3.73 2.80
C THR A 68 1.78 3.66 1.28
N GLN A 69 2.06 2.48 0.76
CA GLN A 69 2.26 2.30 -0.67
C GLN A 69 0.98 2.59 -1.46
N MET A 70 -0.16 2.13 -0.97
CA MET A 70 -1.44 2.39 -1.62
C MET A 70 -1.77 3.88 -1.60
N GLY A 71 -1.66 4.52 -0.43
CA GLY A 71 -1.94 5.95 -0.30
C GLY A 71 -1.01 6.80 -1.15
N ALA A 72 0.25 6.41 -1.23
CA ALA A 72 1.24 7.12 -2.05
C ALA A 72 0.84 7.15 -3.53
N LEU A 73 0.17 6.12 -4.02
CA LEU A 73 -0.28 6.09 -5.42
C LEU A 73 -1.26 7.23 -5.73
N SER A 74 -2.07 7.65 -4.77
CA SER A 74 -2.96 8.78 -4.98
C SER A 74 -2.20 10.10 -5.19
N LEU A 75 -0.97 10.20 -4.66
CA LEU A 75 -0.10 11.35 -4.88
C LEU A 75 0.73 11.19 -6.16
N LEU A 76 1.27 9.99 -6.37
CA LEU A 76 2.18 9.71 -7.48
C LEU A 76 1.49 9.74 -8.84
N THR A 77 0.18 9.55 -8.86
CA THR A 77 -0.62 9.61 -10.09
C THR A 77 -1.08 11.02 -10.43
N MET A 78 -0.82 11.99 -9.57
CA MET A 78 -1.02 13.39 -9.91
C MET A 78 -0.03 13.79 -10.99
N GLU A 79 -0.42 14.72 -11.87
CA GLU A 79 0.41 15.14 -12.98
C GLU A 79 1.80 15.58 -12.51
N GLY A 80 2.84 15.05 -13.14
CA GLY A 80 4.22 15.39 -12.84
C GLY A 80 4.85 14.62 -11.68
N ASN A 81 4.11 13.77 -10.98
CA ASN A 81 4.59 13.10 -9.77
C ASN A 81 5.06 11.65 -9.99
N ALA A 82 4.88 11.09 -11.17
CA ALA A 82 5.27 9.70 -11.42
C ALA A 82 6.75 9.47 -11.08
N GLY A 83 7.03 8.44 -10.28
CA GLY A 83 8.40 8.08 -9.90
C GLY A 83 9.02 8.96 -8.82
N GLU A 84 8.29 9.92 -8.27
CA GLU A 84 8.78 10.74 -7.17
C GLU A 84 8.92 9.94 -5.88
N GLN A 85 9.66 10.46 -4.91
CA GLN A 85 9.87 9.81 -3.62
C GLN A 85 8.83 10.31 -2.62
N VAL A 86 8.21 9.37 -1.92
CA VAL A 86 7.24 9.66 -0.87
C VAL A 86 7.76 9.09 0.44
N TYR A 87 7.86 9.93 1.46
CA TYR A 87 8.36 9.54 2.78
C TYR A 87 7.25 9.65 3.82
N VAL A 88 7.19 8.66 4.71
CA VAL A 88 6.30 8.73 5.87
C VAL A 88 6.94 9.61 6.93
N ILE A 89 6.20 10.61 7.39
CA ILE A 89 6.67 11.52 8.45
C ILE A 89 6.18 11.03 9.81
N SER A 90 4.93 10.59 9.88
CA SER A 90 4.34 10.11 11.13
C SER A 90 3.18 9.18 10.82
N ALA A 91 2.80 8.38 11.83
CA ALA A 91 1.65 7.50 11.75
C ALA A 91 0.98 7.49 13.13
N ASN A 92 -0.35 7.67 13.16
CA ASN A 92 -1.09 7.82 14.40
C ASN A 92 -2.33 6.93 14.40
N ASN A 93 -2.81 6.59 15.58
CA ASN A 93 -4.08 5.87 15.79
C ASN A 93 -4.13 4.53 15.04
N ILE A 94 -3.00 3.81 15.06
CA ILE A 94 -2.90 2.53 14.37
C ILE A 94 -3.45 1.44 15.26
N LYS A 95 -4.34 0.59 14.70
CA LYS A 95 -4.94 -0.53 15.43
C LYS A 95 -4.88 -1.78 14.57
N TYR A 96 -4.51 -2.89 15.18
CA TYR A 96 -4.49 -4.21 14.56
C TYR A 96 -5.54 -5.08 15.24
N LYS A 97 -6.61 -5.39 14.54
CA LYS A 97 -7.77 -6.08 15.13
C LYS A 97 -7.83 -7.55 14.80
N HIS A 98 -7.21 -7.97 13.70
CA HIS A 98 -7.26 -9.35 13.24
C HIS A 98 -5.90 -9.79 12.72
N LYS A 99 -5.58 -11.06 12.94
CA LYS A 99 -4.40 -11.69 12.37
C LYS A 99 -4.61 -11.92 10.88
N ILE A 100 -3.60 -11.59 10.08
CA ILE A 100 -3.61 -11.82 8.64
C ILE A 100 -2.68 -12.98 8.34
N ILE A 101 -3.20 -14.01 7.69
CA ILE A 101 -2.53 -15.29 7.50
C ILE A 101 -2.34 -15.61 6.01
N PRO A 102 -1.47 -16.59 5.69
CA PRO A 102 -1.29 -17.02 4.30
C PRO A 102 -2.62 -17.40 3.65
N GLY A 103 -2.82 -16.95 2.43
CA GLY A 103 -4.05 -17.19 1.67
C GLY A 103 -5.08 -16.09 1.79
N ASP A 104 -4.91 -15.18 2.74
CA ASP A 104 -5.81 -14.03 2.86
C ASP A 104 -5.61 -13.05 1.71
N LYS A 105 -6.64 -12.28 1.43
CA LYS A 105 -6.57 -11.14 0.52
C LYS A 105 -6.62 -9.87 1.35
N LEU A 106 -5.54 -9.10 1.31
CA LEU A 106 -5.45 -7.85 2.06
C LEU A 106 -6.12 -6.74 1.25
N ILE A 107 -7.28 -6.31 1.69
CA ILE A 107 -8.01 -5.20 1.07
C ILE A 107 -7.47 -3.91 1.67
N ILE A 108 -7.04 -2.99 0.81
CA ILE A 108 -6.36 -1.77 1.22
C ILE A 108 -7.16 -0.56 0.74
N LYS A 109 -7.60 0.26 1.68
CA LYS A 109 -8.34 1.48 1.35
C LYS A 109 -7.65 2.68 1.96
N THR A 110 -7.42 3.70 1.16
CA THR A 110 -6.76 4.93 1.61
C THR A 110 -7.47 6.16 1.07
N GLU A 111 -7.40 7.24 1.81
CA GLU A 111 -8.01 8.50 1.45
C GLU A 111 -7.13 9.65 1.92
N ILE A 112 -6.91 10.62 1.04
CA ILE A 112 -6.21 11.85 1.42
C ILE A 112 -7.23 12.78 2.07
N LYS A 113 -6.97 13.13 3.32
CA LYS A 113 -7.81 14.07 4.07
C LYS A 113 -7.40 15.51 3.81
N LYS A 114 -6.10 15.75 3.65
CA LYS A 114 -5.56 17.09 3.45
C LYS A 114 -4.24 16.98 2.72
N PHE A 115 -4.03 17.82 1.74
CA PHE A 115 -2.76 17.88 1.02
C PHE A 115 -2.36 19.34 0.86
N ASN A 116 -1.23 19.72 1.44
CA ASN A 116 -0.77 21.10 1.43
C ASN A 116 0.76 21.13 1.48
N ARG A 117 1.37 21.90 0.58
CA ARG A 117 2.83 22.11 0.54
C ARG A 117 3.63 20.82 0.52
N GLY A 118 3.18 19.84 -0.27
CA GLY A 118 3.87 18.58 -0.39
C GLY A 118 3.66 17.60 0.76
N ILE A 119 2.81 17.92 1.73
CA ILE A 119 2.50 17.05 2.87
C ILE A 119 1.05 16.60 2.78
N ALA A 120 0.86 15.29 2.78
CA ALA A 120 -0.47 14.70 2.74
C ALA A 120 -0.81 14.06 4.10
N ASP A 121 -2.01 14.32 4.57
CA ASP A 121 -2.61 13.65 5.71
C ASP A 121 -3.65 12.66 5.17
N MET A 122 -3.52 11.41 5.52
CA MET A 122 -4.42 10.38 5.00
C MET A 122 -4.70 9.31 6.05
#